data_2560ecbdea388814398f017a3495ff3f
#
_entry.id   2560ecbdea388814398f017a3495ff3f
#
_cell.length_a   1.000
_cell.length_b   1.000
_cell.length_c   1.000
_cell.angle_alpha   90.00
_cell.angle_beta   90.00
_cell.angle_gamma   90.00
#
_symmetry.space_group_name_H-M   'P 1'
#
loop_
_entity.id
_entity.type
_entity.pdbx_description
1 polymer ?
#
loop_
_entity_poly.entity_id
_entity_poly.type
_entity_poly.pdbx_seq_one_letter_code
_entity_poly.pdbx_strand_id
1 'polypeptide(L)'
;MFDLLQQTSRSFAVSIPMLPNPIREEVALAYLLFRVADTIEDEGSFTPEARSEMLTDWIDSVRTCSTEGTEHWSDFSSIPHSGYVALMEARRSLIERLKSLPLPHRELIHQYLAKTVAGMDQFLVKNDAWHDVGELREYCYYVAGVVGEMLTAMFTSYDRRLLPAEDELMRLAPSVGESLQLVNMIRDYQTDNERQRLYFSEAISFDDLLALATESIESAREFLDILFRYEAQPGIVAFNAFNFSLAERALQNAKSLGHYKLDRADVRMATQSIRAV
;
A
#
# COMPACT_ATOMS: atom_id res chain seq x y z
N MET A 1 5.88 -15.32 7.68
CA MET A 1 5.73 -13.89 7.35
C MET A 1 6.31 -13.57 5.97
N PHE A 2 7.61 -13.74 5.71
CA PHE A 2 8.18 -13.42 4.39
C PHE A 2 7.65 -14.29 3.24
N ASP A 3 7.28 -15.55 3.51
CA ASP A 3 6.62 -16.41 2.50
C ASP A 3 5.23 -15.86 2.11
N LEU A 4 4.45 -15.36 3.08
CA LEU A 4 3.20 -14.68 2.81
C LEU A 4 3.41 -13.39 2.01
N LEU A 5 4.44 -12.62 2.35
CA LEU A 5 4.80 -11.42 1.60
C LEU A 5 5.10 -11.74 0.13
N GLN A 6 5.84 -12.83 -0.14
CA GLN A 6 6.12 -13.29 -1.52
C GLN A 6 4.87 -13.76 -2.27
N GLN A 7 3.90 -14.34 -1.56
CA GLN A 7 2.65 -14.81 -2.16
C GLN A 7 1.65 -13.66 -2.41
N THR A 8 1.74 -12.57 -1.66
CA THR A 8 0.76 -11.47 -1.69
C THR A 8 1.30 -10.19 -2.35
N SER A 9 2.60 -10.11 -2.65
CA SER A 9 3.20 -8.94 -3.28
C SER A 9 4.28 -9.32 -4.30
N ARG A 10 4.38 -8.52 -5.37
CA ARG A 10 5.46 -8.63 -6.36
C ARG A 10 6.60 -7.65 -6.07
N SER A 11 6.29 -6.38 -5.87
CA SER A 11 7.28 -5.31 -5.64
C SER A 11 7.73 -5.26 -4.18
N PHE A 12 6.80 -5.24 -3.23
CA PHE A 12 7.12 -5.15 -1.80
C PHE A 12 7.83 -6.40 -1.26
N ALA A 13 7.61 -7.58 -1.87
CA ALA A 13 8.40 -8.78 -1.56
C ALA A 13 9.89 -8.63 -1.89
N VAL A 14 10.26 -7.70 -2.78
CA VAL A 14 11.65 -7.37 -3.12
C VAL A 14 12.15 -6.19 -2.30
N SER A 15 11.35 -5.13 -2.13
CA SER A 15 11.80 -3.90 -1.49
C SER A 15 11.84 -3.97 0.04
N ILE A 16 10.87 -4.60 0.70
CA ILE A 16 10.87 -4.71 2.17
C ILE A 16 12.13 -5.41 2.71
N PRO A 17 12.65 -6.48 2.09
CA PRO A 17 13.92 -7.08 2.51
C PRO A 17 15.15 -6.16 2.43
N MET A 18 15.08 -5.03 1.71
CA MET A 18 16.16 -4.02 1.65
C MET A 18 16.27 -3.22 2.94
N LEU A 19 15.16 -3.10 3.69
CA LEU A 19 15.13 -2.40 4.96
C LEU A 19 16.01 -3.11 6.00
N PRO A 20 16.66 -2.36 6.92
CA PRO A 20 17.41 -2.95 8.02
C PRO A 20 16.48 -3.50 9.11
N ASN A 21 16.96 -4.43 9.93
CA ASN A 21 16.26 -4.82 11.14
C ASN A 21 16.41 -3.73 12.22
N PRO A 22 15.41 -3.52 13.10
CA PRO A 22 14.14 -4.26 13.19
C PRO A 22 13.04 -3.77 12.23
N ILE A 23 13.18 -2.59 11.62
CA ILE A 23 12.11 -1.95 10.81
C ILE A 23 11.63 -2.83 9.64
N ARG A 24 12.50 -3.68 9.08
CA ARG A 24 12.12 -4.66 8.04
C ARG A 24 10.97 -5.56 8.48
N GLU A 25 11.06 -6.11 9.68
CA GLU A 25 10.03 -7.03 10.20
C GLU A 25 8.75 -6.29 10.54
N GLU A 26 8.86 -5.08 11.05
CA GLU A 26 7.72 -4.23 11.39
C GLU A 26 6.95 -3.77 10.14
N VAL A 27 7.67 -3.33 9.11
CA VAL A 27 7.06 -2.96 7.81
C VAL A 27 6.47 -4.18 7.10
N ALA A 28 7.13 -5.35 7.17
CA ALA A 28 6.58 -6.58 6.61
C ALA A 28 5.27 -6.98 7.32
N LEU A 29 5.22 -6.85 8.65
CA LEU A 29 4.02 -7.12 9.43
C LEU A 29 2.92 -6.13 9.10
N ALA A 30 3.23 -4.82 9.12
CA ALA A 30 2.27 -3.78 8.76
C ALA A 30 1.70 -4.01 7.36
N TYR A 31 2.54 -4.27 6.36
CA TYR A 31 2.10 -4.63 5.00
C TYR A 31 1.06 -5.76 5.00
N LEU A 32 1.32 -6.86 5.74
CA LEU A 32 0.39 -7.99 5.76
C LEU A 32 -0.92 -7.66 6.48
N LEU A 33 -0.88 -6.85 7.54
CA LEU A 33 -2.09 -6.38 8.23
C LEU A 33 -2.96 -5.51 7.32
N PHE A 34 -2.35 -4.58 6.56
CA PHE A 34 -3.06 -3.79 5.56
C PHE A 34 -3.58 -4.65 4.41
N ARG A 35 -2.80 -5.65 3.96
CA ARG A 35 -3.20 -6.56 2.89
C ARG A 35 -4.42 -7.42 3.29
N VAL A 36 -4.62 -7.74 4.57
CA VAL A 36 -5.88 -8.36 5.04
C VAL A 36 -7.06 -7.43 4.79
N ALA A 37 -6.95 -6.14 5.14
CA ALA A 37 -8.02 -5.16 4.89
C ALA A 37 -8.30 -5.00 3.39
N ASP A 38 -7.26 -4.85 2.55
CA ASP A 38 -7.41 -4.79 1.09
C ASP A 38 -8.10 -6.05 0.54
N THR A 39 -7.76 -7.24 1.07
CA THR A 39 -8.37 -8.50 0.63
C THR A 39 -9.86 -8.54 0.95
N ILE A 40 -10.27 -8.00 2.11
CA ILE A 40 -11.69 -7.90 2.49
C ILE A 40 -12.41 -6.90 1.59
N GLU A 41 -11.81 -5.73 1.33
CA GLU A 41 -12.39 -4.69 0.47
C GLU A 41 -12.59 -5.18 -0.96
N ASP A 42 -11.57 -5.84 -1.53
CA ASP A 42 -11.55 -6.28 -2.94
C ASP A 42 -12.41 -7.51 -3.23
N GLU A 43 -12.82 -8.28 -2.19
CA GLU A 43 -13.49 -9.56 -2.38
C GLU A 43 -14.97 -9.37 -2.75
N GLY A 44 -15.24 -9.49 -4.05
CA GLY A 44 -16.57 -9.29 -4.62
C GLY A 44 -17.62 -10.36 -4.28
N SER A 45 -17.23 -11.49 -3.67
CA SER A 45 -18.18 -12.53 -3.21
C SER A 45 -18.84 -12.17 -1.88
N PHE A 46 -18.28 -11.25 -1.11
CA PHE A 46 -18.90 -10.72 0.12
C PHE A 46 -19.82 -9.53 -0.20
N THR A 47 -20.95 -9.44 0.51
CA THR A 47 -21.78 -8.25 0.40
C THR A 47 -21.07 -7.02 0.99
N PRO A 48 -21.43 -5.77 0.59
CA PRO A 48 -20.86 -4.58 1.18
C PRO A 48 -20.96 -4.54 2.70
N GLU A 49 -22.10 -4.99 3.26
CA GLU A 49 -22.35 -5.04 4.71
C GLU A 49 -21.40 -6.05 5.38
N ALA A 50 -21.21 -7.24 4.80
CA ALA A 50 -20.30 -8.25 5.33
C ALA A 50 -18.86 -7.77 5.28
N ARG A 51 -18.44 -7.04 4.23
CA ARG A 51 -17.10 -6.43 4.15
C ARG A 51 -16.90 -5.36 5.21
N SER A 52 -17.88 -4.48 5.43
CA SER A 52 -17.85 -3.46 6.48
C SER A 52 -17.74 -4.08 7.89
N GLU A 53 -18.52 -5.14 8.17
CA GLU A 53 -18.44 -5.88 9.42
C GLU A 53 -17.05 -6.52 9.61
N MET A 54 -16.54 -7.23 8.60
CA MET A 54 -15.20 -7.84 8.64
C MET A 54 -14.08 -6.81 8.83
N LEU A 55 -14.15 -5.65 8.17
CA LEU A 55 -13.20 -4.57 8.36
C LEU A 55 -13.22 -4.03 9.79
N THR A 56 -14.42 -3.89 10.39
CA THR A 56 -14.58 -3.46 11.78
C THR A 56 -13.96 -4.49 12.74
N ASP A 57 -14.28 -5.78 12.57
CA ASP A 57 -13.70 -6.87 13.36
C ASP A 57 -12.18 -6.93 13.25
N TRP A 58 -11.64 -6.67 12.04
CA TRP A 58 -10.21 -6.67 11.81
C TRP A 58 -9.51 -5.54 12.56
N ILE A 59 -10.05 -4.32 12.51
CA ILE A 59 -9.50 -3.18 13.25
C ILE A 59 -9.55 -3.43 14.76
N ASP A 60 -10.65 -3.96 15.28
CA ASP A 60 -10.76 -4.31 16.68
C ASP A 60 -9.77 -5.40 17.09
N SER A 61 -9.53 -6.38 16.24
CA SER A 61 -8.52 -7.42 16.46
C SER A 61 -7.11 -6.85 16.52
N VAL A 62 -6.77 -5.92 15.63
CA VAL A 62 -5.47 -5.23 15.63
C VAL A 62 -5.34 -4.36 16.88
N ARG A 63 -6.37 -3.60 17.24
CA ARG A 63 -6.39 -2.72 18.42
C ARG A 63 -6.21 -3.49 19.73
N THR A 64 -6.93 -4.58 19.88
CA THR A 64 -6.94 -5.38 21.12
C THR A 64 -5.85 -6.45 21.16
N CYS A 65 -5.16 -6.68 20.04
CA CYS A 65 -4.25 -7.81 19.83
C CYS A 65 -4.95 -9.16 20.17
N SER A 66 -6.21 -9.31 19.77
CA SER A 66 -7.03 -10.51 19.92
C SER A 66 -7.72 -10.86 18.62
N THR A 67 -7.91 -12.16 18.36
CA THR A 67 -8.64 -12.65 17.17
C THR A 67 -10.07 -13.13 17.49
N GLU A 68 -10.56 -12.89 18.68
CA GLU A 68 -11.90 -13.34 19.11
C GLU A 68 -12.99 -12.85 18.15
N GLY A 69 -12.94 -11.59 17.72
CA GLY A 69 -13.87 -11.02 16.75
C GLY A 69 -13.81 -11.64 15.35
N THR A 70 -12.71 -12.31 14.99
CA THR A 70 -12.52 -12.91 13.65
C THR A 70 -12.63 -14.44 13.65
N GLU A 71 -13.00 -15.07 14.75
CA GLU A 71 -13.08 -16.55 14.84
C GLU A 71 -14.19 -17.12 13.95
N HIS A 72 -15.27 -16.38 13.74
CA HIS A 72 -16.36 -16.78 12.87
C HIS A 72 -16.04 -16.72 11.37
N TRP A 73 -14.92 -16.11 10.98
CA TRP A 73 -14.46 -16.09 9.59
C TRP A 73 -13.93 -17.48 9.21
N SER A 74 -14.73 -18.29 8.56
CA SER A 74 -14.41 -19.70 8.35
C SER A 74 -14.26 -20.13 6.90
N ASP A 75 -14.81 -19.38 5.94
CA ASP A 75 -14.81 -19.76 4.53
C ASP A 75 -14.19 -18.68 3.65
N PHE A 76 -12.98 -18.95 3.20
CA PHE A 76 -12.24 -18.11 2.22
C PHE A 76 -12.13 -18.79 0.85
N SER A 77 -12.92 -19.85 0.60
CA SER A 77 -12.86 -20.64 -0.65
C SER A 77 -13.29 -19.83 -1.88
N SER A 78 -14.04 -18.75 -1.67
CA SER A 78 -14.44 -17.81 -2.73
C SER A 78 -13.30 -16.94 -3.22
N ILE A 79 -12.23 -16.75 -2.42
CA ILE A 79 -11.08 -15.92 -2.78
C ILE A 79 -10.26 -16.64 -3.86
N PRO A 80 -10.14 -16.08 -5.10
CA PRO A 80 -9.52 -16.81 -6.21
C PRO A 80 -8.01 -17.01 -6.05
N HIS A 81 -7.35 -16.16 -5.27
CA HIS A 81 -5.90 -16.16 -5.13
C HIS A 81 -5.45 -16.90 -3.87
N SER A 82 -4.77 -18.04 -4.05
CA SER A 82 -4.34 -18.92 -2.94
C SER A 82 -3.46 -18.21 -1.90
N GLY A 83 -2.65 -17.23 -2.30
CA GLY A 83 -1.84 -16.42 -1.39
C GLY A 83 -2.68 -15.53 -0.47
N TYR A 84 -3.83 -15.04 -0.94
CA TYR A 84 -4.76 -14.27 -0.11
C TYR A 84 -5.56 -15.19 0.82
N VAL A 85 -5.93 -16.40 0.37
CA VAL A 85 -6.50 -17.41 1.27
C VAL A 85 -5.53 -17.71 2.43
N ALA A 86 -4.26 -18.00 2.11
CA ALA A 86 -3.22 -18.26 3.12
C ALA A 86 -3.00 -17.05 4.06
N LEU A 87 -3.12 -15.82 3.55
CA LEU A 87 -3.05 -14.60 4.36
C LEU A 87 -4.21 -14.50 5.36
N MET A 88 -5.44 -14.74 4.89
CA MET A 88 -6.64 -14.70 5.74
C MET A 88 -6.60 -15.80 6.82
N GLU A 89 -6.11 -16.99 6.48
CA GLU A 89 -5.88 -18.08 7.45
C GLU A 89 -4.79 -17.73 8.48
N ALA A 90 -3.76 -16.98 8.06
CA ALA A 90 -2.66 -16.60 8.92
C ALA A 90 -2.97 -15.44 9.90
N ARG A 91 -4.16 -14.84 9.87
CA ARG A 91 -4.54 -13.66 10.67
C ARG A 91 -4.20 -13.77 12.16
N ARG A 92 -4.42 -14.96 12.75
CA ARG A 92 -4.06 -15.22 14.16
C ARG A 92 -2.55 -15.04 14.39
N SER A 93 -1.72 -15.59 13.53
CA SER A 93 -0.26 -15.49 13.67
C SER A 93 0.25 -14.06 13.44
N LEU A 94 -0.44 -13.26 12.61
CA LEU A 94 -0.14 -11.84 12.41
C LEU A 94 -0.45 -11.03 13.69
N ILE A 95 -1.60 -11.26 14.30
CA ILE A 95 -1.99 -10.61 15.57
C ILE A 95 -1.02 -10.99 16.71
N GLU A 96 -0.60 -12.26 16.81
CA GLU A 96 0.40 -12.66 17.84
C GLU A 96 1.75 -11.97 17.61
N ARG A 97 2.18 -11.80 16.36
CA ARG A 97 3.37 -11.01 16.04
C ARG A 97 3.21 -9.55 16.39
N LEU A 98 2.07 -8.95 16.06
CA LEU A 98 1.76 -7.57 16.44
C LEU A 98 1.85 -7.38 17.96
N LYS A 99 1.29 -8.29 18.73
CA LYS A 99 1.33 -8.30 20.19
C LYS A 99 2.76 -8.32 20.75
N SER A 100 3.72 -8.88 20.02
CA SER A 100 5.13 -8.92 20.42
C SER A 100 5.90 -7.62 20.18
N LEU A 101 5.34 -6.68 19.39
CA LEU A 101 5.96 -5.39 19.15
C LEU A 101 5.84 -4.46 20.37
N PRO A 102 6.76 -3.48 20.52
CA PRO A 102 6.61 -2.40 21.50
C PRO A 102 5.28 -1.64 21.32
N LEU A 103 4.68 -1.22 22.44
CA LEU A 103 3.38 -0.54 22.42
C LEU A 103 3.31 0.65 21.44
N PRO A 104 4.29 1.58 21.38
CA PRO A 104 4.22 2.69 20.43
C PRO A 104 4.15 2.24 18.97
N HIS A 105 4.83 1.15 18.60
CA HIS A 105 4.81 0.61 17.23
C HIS A 105 3.47 -0.04 16.90
N ARG A 106 2.85 -0.74 17.86
CA ARG A 106 1.51 -1.30 17.70
C ARG A 106 0.46 -0.20 17.51
N GLU A 107 0.52 0.84 18.34
CA GLU A 107 -0.38 1.99 18.27
C GLU A 107 -0.24 2.72 16.95
N LEU A 108 0.98 2.91 16.46
CA LEU A 108 1.25 3.51 15.15
C LEU A 108 0.57 2.69 14.02
N ILE A 109 0.83 1.39 13.95
CA ILE A 109 0.23 0.52 12.93
C ILE A 109 -1.29 0.55 13.02
N HIS A 110 -1.86 0.43 14.23
CA HIS A 110 -3.30 0.48 14.44
C HIS A 110 -3.90 1.81 13.97
N GLN A 111 -3.30 2.94 14.35
CA GLN A 111 -3.79 4.28 13.98
C GLN A 111 -3.92 4.45 12.47
N TYR A 112 -2.89 4.07 11.72
CA TYR A 112 -2.89 4.23 10.28
C TYR A 112 -3.77 3.19 9.57
N LEU A 113 -3.80 1.94 10.06
CA LEU A 113 -4.71 0.93 9.53
C LEU A 113 -6.18 1.31 9.77
N ALA A 114 -6.53 1.83 10.95
CA ALA A 114 -7.89 2.31 11.24
C ALA A 114 -8.30 3.48 10.32
N LYS A 115 -7.37 4.38 10.01
CA LYS A 115 -7.60 5.49 9.08
C LYS A 115 -7.86 4.98 7.65
N THR A 116 -7.09 4.00 7.20
CA THR A 116 -7.29 3.34 5.89
C THR A 116 -8.64 2.63 5.83
N VAL A 117 -8.97 1.82 6.83
CA VAL A 117 -10.24 1.08 6.87
C VAL A 117 -11.44 2.02 6.92
N ALA A 118 -11.37 3.12 7.67
CA ALA A 118 -12.44 4.13 7.67
C ALA A 118 -12.69 4.73 6.28
N GLY A 119 -11.61 4.97 5.51
CA GLY A 119 -11.72 5.39 4.12
C GLY A 119 -12.31 4.32 3.21
N MET A 120 -11.82 3.06 3.31
CA MET A 120 -12.36 1.93 2.55
C MET A 120 -13.87 1.76 2.79
N ASP A 121 -14.31 1.78 4.05
CA ASP A 121 -15.73 1.64 4.42
C ASP A 121 -16.58 2.77 3.84
N GLN A 122 -16.09 4.01 3.83
CA GLN A 122 -16.77 5.15 3.21
C GLN A 122 -17.04 4.92 1.71
N PHE A 123 -16.09 4.33 0.98
CA PHE A 123 -16.23 4.06 -0.45
C PHE A 123 -17.03 2.78 -0.74
N LEU A 124 -16.96 1.76 0.13
CA LEU A 124 -17.79 0.57 0.05
C LEU A 124 -19.29 0.88 0.17
N VAL A 125 -19.65 1.75 1.13
CA VAL A 125 -21.06 2.17 1.33
C VAL A 125 -21.58 2.98 0.16
N LYS A 126 -20.72 3.80 -0.46
CA LYS A 126 -21.11 4.66 -1.58
C LYS A 126 -21.45 3.86 -2.84
N ASN A 127 -20.79 2.73 -3.05
CA ASN A 127 -20.97 1.76 -4.17
C ASN A 127 -21.15 2.40 -5.57
N ASP A 128 -20.69 3.63 -5.75
CA ASP A 128 -20.77 4.41 -6.98
C ASP A 128 -19.38 4.61 -7.58
N ALA A 129 -19.30 4.78 -8.90
CA ALA A 129 -18.09 5.22 -9.56
C ALA A 129 -17.67 6.60 -9.02
N TRP A 130 -16.37 6.89 -9.00
CA TRP A 130 -15.88 8.22 -8.65
C TRP A 130 -16.42 9.28 -9.61
N HIS A 131 -16.96 10.35 -9.04
CA HIS A 131 -17.61 11.41 -9.82
C HIS A 131 -16.63 12.44 -10.37
N ASP A 132 -15.45 12.57 -9.74
CA ASP A 132 -14.41 13.49 -10.16
C ASP A 132 -13.01 13.06 -9.67
N VAL A 133 -12.00 13.79 -10.13
CA VAL A 133 -10.58 13.58 -9.75
C VAL A 133 -10.34 13.78 -8.26
N GLY A 134 -11.12 14.61 -7.58
CA GLY A 134 -11.01 14.85 -6.14
C GLY A 134 -11.38 13.61 -5.34
N GLU A 135 -12.48 12.94 -5.68
CA GLU A 135 -12.89 11.69 -5.05
C GLU A 135 -11.87 10.56 -5.31
N LEU A 136 -11.32 10.49 -6.51
CA LEU A 136 -10.24 9.55 -6.82
C LEU A 136 -9.01 9.79 -5.95
N ARG A 137 -8.58 11.05 -5.77
CA ARG A 137 -7.48 11.41 -4.88
C ARG A 137 -7.77 11.06 -3.44
N GLU A 138 -9.00 11.32 -2.98
CA GLU A 138 -9.42 10.96 -1.63
C GLU A 138 -9.33 9.45 -1.39
N TYR A 139 -9.82 8.65 -2.34
CA TYR A 139 -9.65 7.19 -2.28
C TYR A 139 -8.17 6.78 -2.25
N CYS A 140 -7.35 7.26 -3.18
CA CYS A 140 -5.92 6.96 -3.22
C CYS A 140 -5.20 7.39 -1.93
N TYR A 141 -5.62 8.50 -1.31
CA TYR A 141 -5.11 8.92 -0.03
C TYR A 141 -5.37 7.87 1.06
N TYR A 142 -6.63 7.40 1.19
CA TYR A 142 -6.95 6.44 2.23
C TYR A 142 -6.28 5.08 2.02
N VAL A 143 -6.26 4.54 0.80
CA VAL A 143 -5.73 3.20 0.55
C VAL A 143 -4.20 3.16 0.40
N ALA A 144 -3.55 4.28 0.09
CA ALA A 144 -2.11 4.31 -0.16
C ALA A 144 -1.38 5.51 0.45
N GLY A 145 -1.94 6.72 0.40
CA GLY A 145 -1.35 7.91 1.01
C GLY A 145 -1.13 7.73 2.51
N VAL A 146 -2.11 7.18 3.21
CA VAL A 146 -2.04 6.84 4.64
C VAL A 146 -0.90 5.85 4.93
N VAL A 147 -0.64 4.90 4.02
CA VAL A 147 0.51 3.98 4.13
C VAL A 147 1.83 4.73 3.98
N GLY A 148 1.89 5.72 3.07
CA GLY A 148 3.04 6.62 2.92
C GLY A 148 3.35 7.38 4.23
N GLU A 149 2.33 7.94 4.87
CA GLU A 149 2.45 8.60 6.19
C GLU A 149 2.97 7.62 7.26
N MET A 150 2.40 6.43 7.35
CA MET A 150 2.85 5.40 8.31
C MET A 150 4.32 5.03 8.11
N LEU A 151 4.72 4.74 6.87
CA LEU A 151 6.11 4.39 6.56
C LEU A 151 7.06 5.54 6.91
N THR A 152 6.67 6.78 6.63
CA THR A 152 7.47 7.97 6.97
C THR A 152 7.65 8.08 8.48
N ALA A 153 6.57 7.93 9.26
CA ALA A 153 6.65 7.94 10.73
C ALA A 153 7.53 6.80 11.27
N MET A 154 7.47 5.61 10.67
CA MET A 154 8.38 4.51 11.01
C MET A 154 9.84 4.85 10.67
N PHE A 155 10.11 5.45 9.51
CA PHE A 155 11.47 5.80 9.09
C PHE A 155 12.07 6.88 9.98
N THR A 156 11.32 7.95 10.30
CA THR A 156 11.81 9.03 11.17
C THR A 156 12.01 8.57 12.62
N SER A 157 11.16 7.67 13.11
CA SER A 157 11.33 7.04 14.42
C SER A 157 12.59 6.15 14.49
N TYR A 158 12.88 5.41 13.42
CA TYR A 158 14.01 4.51 13.35
C TYR A 158 15.32 5.25 13.07
N ASP A 159 15.34 6.18 12.12
CA ASP A 159 16.53 6.93 11.71
C ASP A 159 16.44 8.38 12.15
N ARG A 160 17.07 8.66 13.30
CA ARG A 160 17.05 10.00 13.91
C ARG A 160 17.67 11.11 13.05
N ARG A 161 18.43 10.76 12.00
CA ARG A 161 18.95 11.74 11.03
C ARG A 161 17.84 12.41 10.24
N LEU A 162 16.68 11.75 10.12
CA LEU A 162 15.50 12.24 9.42
C LEU A 162 14.62 13.18 10.25
N LEU A 163 14.79 13.22 11.59
CA LEU A 163 13.97 14.08 12.46
C LEU A 163 13.94 15.56 12.04
N PRO A 164 15.05 16.19 11.61
CA PRO A 164 14.99 17.59 11.17
C PRO A 164 14.17 17.83 9.91
N ALA A 165 13.90 16.77 9.13
CA ALA A 165 13.11 16.81 7.90
C ALA A 165 11.73 16.17 8.04
N GLU A 166 11.31 15.78 9.25
CA GLU A 166 10.09 15.03 9.48
C GLU A 166 8.85 15.73 8.92
N ASP A 167 8.68 17.02 9.18
CA ASP A 167 7.55 17.80 8.66
C ASP A 167 7.54 17.85 7.12
N GLU A 168 8.71 18.00 6.50
CA GLU A 168 8.85 18.04 5.05
C GLU A 168 8.55 16.67 4.42
N LEU A 169 9.06 15.59 5.01
CA LEU A 169 8.78 14.21 4.60
C LEU A 169 7.30 13.86 4.79
N MET A 170 6.70 14.22 5.93
CA MET A 170 5.28 13.96 6.20
C MET A 170 4.35 14.71 5.24
N ARG A 171 4.72 15.91 4.81
CA ARG A 171 3.97 16.65 3.78
C ARG A 171 3.94 15.95 2.43
N LEU A 172 5.03 15.26 2.05
CA LEU A 172 5.17 14.54 0.78
C LEU A 172 4.66 13.10 0.85
N ALA A 173 4.60 12.51 2.05
CA ALA A 173 4.29 11.11 2.29
C ALA A 173 2.98 10.62 1.64
N PRO A 174 1.86 11.38 1.66
CA PRO A 174 0.64 10.96 0.98
C PRO A 174 0.86 10.77 -0.53
N SER A 175 1.51 11.72 -1.20
CA SER A 175 1.78 11.64 -2.65
C SER A 175 2.71 10.48 -3.00
N VAL A 176 3.61 10.09 -2.10
CA VAL A 176 4.46 8.90 -2.27
C VAL A 176 3.60 7.63 -2.36
N GLY A 177 2.67 7.44 -1.43
CA GLY A 177 1.73 6.32 -1.47
C GLY A 177 0.81 6.38 -2.69
N GLU A 178 0.22 7.55 -2.95
CA GLU A 178 -0.66 7.82 -4.08
C GLU A 178 0.00 7.47 -5.42
N SER A 179 1.28 7.79 -5.63
CA SER A 179 2.02 7.49 -6.85
C SER A 179 2.03 6.00 -7.18
N LEU A 180 2.19 5.14 -6.17
CA LEU A 180 2.18 3.68 -6.34
C LEU A 180 0.77 3.16 -6.66
N GLN A 181 -0.26 3.73 -6.05
CA GLN A 181 -1.64 3.34 -6.30
C GLN A 181 -2.10 3.76 -7.69
N LEU A 182 -1.84 4.99 -8.10
CA LEU A 182 -2.18 5.48 -9.44
C LEU A 182 -1.51 4.66 -10.54
N VAL A 183 -0.25 4.25 -10.35
CA VAL A 183 0.44 3.36 -11.29
C VAL A 183 -0.21 1.98 -11.36
N ASN A 184 -0.68 1.44 -10.24
CA ASN A 184 -1.46 0.20 -10.24
C ASN A 184 -2.77 0.37 -11.02
N MET A 185 -3.50 1.47 -10.80
CA MET A 185 -4.75 1.77 -11.51
C MET A 185 -4.52 1.96 -13.02
N ILE A 186 -3.46 2.66 -13.43
CA ILE A 186 -3.06 2.80 -14.83
C ILE A 186 -2.77 1.43 -15.45
N ARG A 187 -2.07 0.54 -14.74
CA ARG A 187 -1.78 -0.82 -15.20
C ARG A 187 -3.04 -1.63 -15.44
N ASP A 188 -3.99 -1.53 -14.53
CA ASP A 188 -5.18 -2.38 -14.52
C ASP A 188 -6.37 -1.73 -15.26
N TYR A 189 -6.25 -0.47 -15.71
CA TYR A 189 -7.29 0.35 -16.33
C TYR A 189 -8.10 -0.37 -17.43
N GLN A 190 -7.43 -1.03 -18.38
CA GLN A 190 -8.14 -1.74 -19.46
C GLN A 190 -8.87 -2.97 -18.95
N THR A 191 -8.25 -3.73 -18.04
CA THR A 191 -8.84 -4.95 -17.48
C THR A 191 -10.06 -4.61 -16.61
N ASP A 192 -10.02 -3.50 -15.89
CA ASP A 192 -11.11 -3.06 -15.02
C ASP A 192 -12.28 -2.50 -15.86
N ASN A 193 -12.00 -1.79 -16.93
CA ASN A 193 -13.02 -1.36 -17.90
C ASN A 193 -13.71 -2.56 -18.59
N GLU A 194 -12.96 -3.58 -19.04
CA GLU A 194 -13.51 -4.79 -19.64
C GLU A 194 -14.39 -5.59 -18.67
N ARG A 195 -14.07 -5.55 -17.37
CA ARG A 195 -14.83 -6.24 -16.32
C ARG A 195 -15.99 -5.42 -15.78
N GLN A 196 -16.28 -4.24 -16.36
CA GLN A 196 -17.30 -3.31 -15.85
C GLN A 196 -17.17 -3.02 -14.35
N ARG A 197 -15.95 -3.08 -13.83
CA ARG A 197 -15.63 -2.54 -12.52
C ARG A 197 -15.69 -1.02 -12.66
N LEU A 198 -16.82 -0.44 -12.26
CA LEU A 198 -17.19 0.98 -12.47
C LEU A 198 -16.36 1.94 -11.59
N TYR A 199 -15.07 1.66 -11.40
CA TYR A 199 -14.19 2.61 -10.70
C TYR A 199 -14.00 3.90 -11.48
N PHE A 200 -14.07 3.84 -12.83
CA PHE A 200 -13.91 5.00 -13.69
C PHE A 200 -15.26 5.36 -14.31
N SER A 201 -15.85 6.47 -13.87
CA SER A 201 -16.95 7.11 -14.57
C SER A 201 -16.42 7.78 -15.85
N GLU A 202 -17.32 8.17 -16.77
CA GLU A 202 -16.95 9.02 -17.94
C GLU A 202 -16.26 10.34 -17.51
N ALA A 203 -16.34 10.69 -16.22
CA ALA A 203 -15.76 11.90 -15.64
C ALA A 203 -14.25 11.83 -15.39
N ILE A 204 -13.63 10.63 -15.38
CA ILE A 204 -12.19 10.45 -15.14
C ILE A 204 -11.58 9.74 -16.33
N SER A 205 -10.79 10.48 -17.11
CA SER A 205 -10.10 9.96 -18.27
C SER A 205 -8.79 9.27 -17.91
N PHE A 206 -8.27 8.46 -18.83
CA PHE A 206 -6.93 7.89 -18.71
C PHE A 206 -5.84 8.98 -18.62
N ASP A 207 -6.03 10.11 -19.32
CA ASP A 207 -5.10 11.25 -19.28
C ASP A 207 -5.10 11.92 -17.90
N ASP A 208 -6.24 11.96 -17.20
CA ASP A 208 -6.31 12.44 -15.81
C ASP A 208 -5.49 11.56 -14.88
N LEU A 209 -5.57 10.23 -15.03
CA LEU A 209 -4.73 9.31 -14.26
C LEU A 209 -3.23 9.52 -14.54
N LEU A 210 -2.85 9.70 -15.80
CA LEU A 210 -1.46 9.97 -16.18
C LEU A 210 -0.96 11.30 -15.60
N ALA A 211 -1.81 12.33 -15.58
CA ALA A 211 -1.48 13.63 -15.01
C ALA A 211 -1.26 13.53 -13.49
N LEU A 212 -2.21 12.90 -12.77
CA LEU A 212 -2.12 12.68 -11.34
C LEU A 212 -0.87 11.86 -10.96
N ALA A 213 -0.63 10.74 -11.65
CA ALA A 213 0.55 9.90 -11.40
C ALA A 213 1.86 10.66 -11.66
N THR A 214 1.87 11.55 -12.65
CA THR A 214 3.06 12.39 -12.93
C THR A 214 3.34 13.34 -11.77
N GLU A 215 2.33 14.06 -11.28
CA GLU A 215 2.43 14.97 -10.14
C GLU A 215 2.90 14.24 -8.87
N SER A 216 2.27 13.09 -8.57
CA SER A 216 2.62 12.31 -7.38
C SER A 216 4.04 11.71 -7.45
N ILE A 217 4.53 11.32 -8.64
CA ILE A 217 5.90 10.84 -8.83
C ILE A 217 6.92 11.98 -8.66
N GLU A 218 6.60 13.22 -9.04
CA GLU A 218 7.48 14.38 -8.77
C GLU A 218 7.65 14.59 -7.26
N SER A 219 6.56 14.49 -6.49
CA SER A 219 6.63 14.53 -5.02
C SER A 219 7.45 13.36 -4.44
N ALA A 220 7.36 12.17 -5.04
CA ALA A 220 8.16 11.02 -4.63
C ALA A 220 9.67 11.23 -4.89
N ARG A 221 10.04 11.92 -5.96
CA ARG A 221 11.45 12.32 -6.21
C ARG A 221 11.94 13.30 -5.15
N GLU A 222 11.16 14.34 -4.84
CA GLU A 222 11.48 15.30 -3.78
C GLU A 222 11.69 14.58 -2.43
N PHE A 223 10.81 13.63 -2.11
CA PHE A 223 10.94 12.78 -0.91
C PHE A 223 12.28 12.02 -0.91
N LEU A 224 12.65 11.40 -2.02
CA LEU A 224 13.91 10.67 -2.13
C LEU A 224 15.14 11.60 -2.03
N ASP A 225 15.08 12.79 -2.61
CA ASP A 225 16.14 13.81 -2.50
C ASP A 225 16.36 14.25 -1.05
N ILE A 226 15.27 14.33 -0.25
CA ILE A 226 15.37 14.61 1.19
C ILE A 226 16.07 13.46 1.90
N LEU A 227 15.71 12.20 1.61
CA LEU A 227 16.38 11.04 2.21
C LEU A 227 17.89 11.06 1.91
N PHE A 228 18.31 11.43 0.70
CA PHE A 228 19.73 11.58 0.35
C PHE A 228 20.39 12.76 1.09
N ARG A 229 19.73 13.92 1.12
CA ARG A 229 20.23 15.13 1.78
C ARG A 229 20.54 14.92 3.26
N TYR A 230 19.72 14.13 3.93
CA TYR A 230 19.87 13.82 5.36
C TYR A 230 20.62 12.50 5.63
N GLU A 231 21.28 11.96 4.59
CA GLU A 231 22.06 10.73 4.68
C GLU A 231 21.29 9.57 5.37
N ALA A 232 20.01 9.41 4.99
CA ALA A 232 19.14 8.37 5.52
C ALA A 232 19.83 6.99 5.44
N GLN A 233 19.43 6.10 6.33
CA GLN A 233 19.92 4.73 6.38
C GLN A 233 19.80 4.07 4.98
N PRO A 234 20.88 3.49 4.43
CA PRO A 234 20.91 3.02 3.04
C PRO A 234 19.76 2.08 2.65
N GLY A 235 19.29 1.24 3.59
CA GLY A 235 18.14 0.37 3.34
C GLY A 235 16.82 1.12 3.19
N ILE A 236 16.63 2.25 3.89
CA ILE A 236 15.46 3.13 3.72
C ILE A 236 15.51 3.80 2.34
N VAL A 237 16.67 4.31 1.95
CA VAL A 237 16.88 4.89 0.60
C VAL A 237 16.61 3.84 -0.47
N ALA A 238 17.19 2.64 -0.35
CA ALA A 238 17.03 1.56 -1.31
C ALA A 238 15.57 1.10 -1.46
N PHE A 239 14.84 0.99 -0.35
CA PHE A 239 13.40 0.65 -0.35
C PHE A 239 12.58 1.67 -1.16
N ASN A 240 12.77 2.95 -0.90
CA ASN A 240 12.04 4.01 -1.58
C ASN A 240 12.46 4.14 -3.05
N ALA A 241 13.77 4.18 -3.34
CA ALA A 241 14.30 4.29 -4.70
C ALA A 241 13.84 3.13 -5.60
N PHE A 242 13.76 1.89 -5.06
CA PHE A 242 13.26 0.74 -5.80
C PHE A 242 11.79 0.92 -6.22
N ASN A 243 10.92 1.24 -5.26
CA ASN A 243 9.49 1.39 -5.54
C ASN A 243 9.22 2.56 -6.50
N PHE A 244 9.94 3.69 -6.34
CA PHE A 244 9.80 4.84 -7.24
C PHE A 244 10.32 4.55 -8.64
N SER A 245 11.45 3.89 -8.78
CA SER A 245 11.97 3.46 -10.09
C SER A 245 10.98 2.57 -10.86
N LEU A 246 10.27 1.67 -10.16
CA LEU A 246 9.21 0.86 -10.77
C LEU A 246 8.02 1.72 -11.19
N ALA A 247 7.59 2.66 -10.35
CA ALA A 247 6.48 3.56 -10.65
C ALA A 247 6.78 4.46 -11.85
N GLU A 248 7.96 5.09 -11.88
CA GLU A 248 8.41 5.92 -13.01
C GLU A 248 8.43 5.15 -14.33
N ARG A 249 8.98 3.95 -14.29
CA ARG A 249 9.07 3.08 -15.47
C ARG A 249 7.68 2.67 -15.96
N ALA A 250 6.78 2.30 -15.05
CA ALA A 250 5.40 1.96 -15.40
C ALA A 250 4.68 3.15 -16.04
N LEU A 251 4.84 4.36 -15.48
CA LEU A 251 4.26 5.58 -16.04
C LEU A 251 4.85 5.92 -17.42
N GLN A 252 6.17 5.82 -17.60
CA GLN A 252 6.83 6.07 -18.90
C GLN A 252 6.30 5.12 -19.98
N ASN A 253 6.15 3.85 -19.66
CA ASN A 253 5.64 2.86 -20.61
C ASN A 253 4.13 3.05 -20.88
N ALA A 254 3.34 3.43 -19.89
CA ALA A 254 1.94 3.77 -20.07
C ALA A 254 1.76 4.95 -21.04
N LYS A 255 2.57 6.00 -20.90
CA LYS A 255 2.58 7.17 -21.79
C LYS A 255 2.97 6.82 -23.23
N SER A 256 3.87 5.84 -23.44
CA SER A 256 4.36 5.47 -24.77
C SER A 256 3.53 4.40 -25.45
N LEU A 257 2.91 3.49 -24.72
CA LEU A 257 2.24 2.29 -25.22
C LEU A 257 0.72 2.28 -24.99
N GLY A 258 0.17 3.25 -24.25
CA GLY A 258 -1.24 3.33 -23.89
C GLY A 258 -1.69 2.29 -22.85
N HIS A 259 -0.85 1.32 -22.52
CA HIS A 259 -1.07 0.33 -21.45
C HIS A 259 0.27 -0.23 -21.01
N TYR A 260 0.38 -0.68 -19.75
CA TYR A 260 1.63 -1.26 -19.31
C TYR A 260 1.50 -2.27 -18.17
N LYS A 261 2.22 -3.39 -18.33
CA LYS A 261 2.42 -4.41 -17.30
C LYS A 261 3.91 -4.59 -17.06
N LEU A 262 4.37 -4.27 -15.84
CA LEU A 262 5.77 -4.51 -15.43
C LEU A 262 6.17 -5.97 -15.66
N ASP A 263 7.31 -6.19 -16.33
CA ASP A 263 7.88 -7.49 -16.53
C ASP A 263 9.07 -7.78 -15.58
N ARG A 264 9.64 -8.97 -15.68
CA ARG A 264 10.79 -9.35 -14.85
C ARG A 264 12.08 -8.56 -15.20
N ALA A 265 12.15 -7.98 -16.40
CA ALA A 265 13.30 -7.18 -16.81
C ALA A 265 13.26 -5.82 -16.12
N ASP A 266 12.07 -5.22 -15.98
CA ASP A 266 11.87 -3.97 -15.27
C ASP A 266 12.30 -4.05 -13.81
N VAL A 267 11.88 -5.12 -13.13
CA VAL A 267 12.28 -5.39 -11.74
C VAL A 267 13.79 -5.57 -11.62
N ARG A 268 14.44 -6.27 -12.57
CA ARG A 268 15.90 -6.43 -12.59
C ARG A 268 16.61 -5.10 -12.79
N MET A 269 16.14 -4.27 -13.72
CA MET A 269 16.75 -2.96 -13.99
C MET A 269 16.59 -2.01 -12.79
N ALA A 270 15.43 -1.97 -12.15
CA ALA A 270 15.23 -1.22 -10.91
C ALA A 270 16.19 -1.69 -9.80
N THR A 271 16.40 -3.00 -9.66
CA THR A 271 17.35 -3.56 -8.68
C THR A 271 18.80 -3.20 -9.00
N GLN A 272 19.17 -3.12 -10.28
CA GLN A 272 20.53 -2.75 -10.70
C GLN A 272 20.82 -1.25 -10.48
N SER A 273 19.83 -0.38 -10.71
CA SER A 273 19.97 1.07 -10.49
C SER A 273 20.26 1.39 -9.03
N ILE A 274 19.72 0.62 -8.09
CA ILE A 274 19.92 0.83 -6.65
C ILE A 274 21.30 0.35 -6.18
N ARG A 275 21.89 -0.65 -6.83
CA ARG A 275 23.24 -1.14 -6.48
C ARG A 275 24.35 -0.16 -6.90
N ALA A 276 24.00 0.83 -7.69
CA ALA A 276 24.92 1.88 -8.17
C ALA A 276 24.86 3.17 -7.32
N VAL A 277 23.97 3.23 -6.34
CA VAL A 277 23.77 4.27 -5.31
C VAL A 277 24.29 3.76 -3.97
#